data_98252050d7fb32a599704daf0683567f
#
_entry.id   98252050d7fb32a599704daf0683567f
#
_cell.length_a   1.000
_cell.length_b   1.000
_cell.length_c   1.000
_cell.angle_alpha   90.00
_cell.angle_beta   90.00
_cell.angle_gamma   90.00
#
_symmetry.space_group_name_H-M   'P 1'
#
loop_
_entity.id
_entity.type
_entity.pdbx_description
1 polymer ?
#
loop_
_entity_poly.entity_id
_entity_poly.type
_entity_poly.pdbx_seq_one_letter_code
_entity_poly.pdbx_strand_id
1 'polypeptide(L)'
;FLAYRDELRSRGQPGAIASTPTDYSPWGGALAFDSDASFYVDDDISTLESFDGQYDFYTVALRGLLGILGYGVGGSGTPVASYHANVDSENLTFVGANALAEYGEGVPVYYHYDAENDQEITDVRFLDDSVVSTVNGVAQTALMTQTLNTGERRALTALDYAILRDIGWQAAPV
;
A
#
# COMPACT_ATOMS: atom_id res chain seq x y z
N PHE A 1 26.89 -0.60 -15.24
CA PHE A 1 25.49 -1.08 -15.23
C PHE A 1 25.16 -1.87 -13.97
N LEU A 2 26.00 -2.83 -13.55
CA LEU A 2 25.77 -3.63 -12.34
C LEU A 2 25.74 -2.77 -11.06
N ALA A 3 26.69 -1.86 -10.89
CA ALA A 3 26.75 -0.97 -9.74
C ALA A 3 25.49 -0.05 -9.65
N TYR A 4 25.02 0.47 -10.77
CA TYR A 4 23.79 1.27 -10.81
C TYR A 4 22.55 0.44 -10.46
N ARG A 5 22.47 -0.78 -10.97
CA ARG A 5 21.41 -1.71 -10.61
C ARG A 5 21.42 -2.02 -9.11
N ASP A 6 22.58 -2.29 -8.54
CA ASP A 6 22.71 -2.64 -7.13
C ASP A 6 22.39 -1.43 -6.23
N GLU A 7 22.75 -0.22 -6.65
CA GLU A 7 22.32 1.02 -5.99
C GLU A 7 20.81 1.21 -6.04
N LEU A 8 20.18 0.96 -7.19
CA LEU A 8 18.72 1.04 -7.29
C LEU A 8 18.02 0.01 -6.39
N ARG A 9 18.57 -1.20 -6.31
CA ARG A 9 18.03 -2.28 -5.46
C ARG A 9 18.15 -2.00 -3.97
N SER A 10 19.08 -1.17 -3.57
CA SER A 10 19.29 -0.82 -2.16
C SER A 10 18.60 0.48 -1.74
N ARG A 11 17.95 1.22 -2.67
CA ARG A 11 17.26 2.46 -2.33
C ARG A 11 16.04 2.22 -1.47
N GLY A 12 15.81 3.14 -0.55
CA GLY A 12 14.65 3.14 0.32
C GLY A 12 14.83 2.34 1.60
N GLN A 13 15.89 1.54 1.73
CA GLN A 13 16.13 0.76 2.94
C GLN A 13 17.02 1.51 3.94
N PRO A 14 16.70 1.50 5.24
CA PRO A 14 17.58 2.02 6.26
C PRO A 14 18.96 1.33 6.17
N GLY A 15 20.02 2.12 6.01
CA GLY A 15 21.37 1.59 5.85
C GLY A 15 21.67 0.95 4.48
N ALA A 16 20.80 1.15 3.50
CA ALA A 16 20.92 0.58 2.15
C ALA A 16 22.18 1.04 1.38
N ILE A 17 22.75 2.17 1.74
CA ILE A 17 24.03 2.66 1.22
C ILE A 17 25.22 2.14 2.03
N ALA A 18 24.98 1.27 3.01
CA ALA A 18 26.00 0.60 3.80
C ALA A 18 26.64 -0.56 3.02
N SER A 19 27.70 -1.13 3.59
CA SER A 19 28.56 -2.13 2.98
C SER A 19 27.88 -3.43 2.53
N THR A 20 26.63 -3.67 2.94
CA THR A 20 25.84 -4.83 2.51
C THR A 20 24.49 -4.35 2.06
N PRO A 21 24.20 -4.38 0.74
CA PRO A 21 22.86 -4.06 0.23
C PRO A 21 21.83 -5.01 0.83
N THR A 22 20.78 -4.45 1.40
CA THR A 22 19.62 -5.21 1.83
C THR A 22 18.58 -5.21 0.72
N ASP A 23 17.83 -6.29 0.60
CA ASP A 23 16.74 -6.35 -0.35
C ASP A 23 15.62 -5.36 0.07
N TYR A 24 14.89 -4.88 -0.93
CA TYR A 24 13.72 -4.02 -0.74
C TYR A 24 12.62 -4.45 -1.72
N SER A 25 11.41 -3.99 -1.49
CA SER A 25 10.31 -4.27 -2.39
C SER A 25 10.61 -3.77 -3.80
N PRO A 26 10.30 -4.54 -4.84
CA PRO A 26 10.39 -4.05 -6.21
C PRO A 26 9.56 -2.76 -6.36
N TRP A 27 10.12 -1.76 -7.00
CA TRP A 27 9.48 -0.48 -7.20
C TRP A 27 9.68 0.02 -8.63
N GLY A 28 8.81 0.91 -9.04
CA GLY A 28 8.78 1.48 -10.39
C GLY A 28 7.56 1.02 -11.17
N GLY A 29 7.18 1.80 -12.14
CA GLY A 29 6.01 1.54 -12.96
C GLY A 29 5.53 2.79 -13.69
N ALA A 30 4.33 2.68 -14.27
CA ALA A 30 3.62 3.79 -14.87
C ALA A 30 2.18 3.79 -14.36
N LEU A 31 1.63 4.97 -14.14
CA LEU A 31 0.21 5.15 -13.86
C LEU A 31 -0.52 5.57 -15.12
N ALA A 32 -1.64 4.94 -15.37
CA ALA A 32 -2.61 5.37 -16.37
C ALA A 32 -3.97 5.48 -15.69
N PHE A 33 -4.69 6.54 -15.98
CA PHE A 33 -6.02 6.77 -15.46
C PHE A 33 -7.02 6.65 -16.59
N ASP A 34 -8.15 6.01 -16.32
CA ASP A 34 -9.24 5.89 -17.29
C ASP A 34 -9.87 7.28 -17.49
N SER A 35 -9.83 7.76 -18.73
CA SER A 35 -10.41 9.06 -19.09
C SER A 35 -11.93 9.10 -18.98
N ASP A 36 -12.57 7.93 -18.99
CA ASP A 36 -14.02 7.80 -18.91
C ASP A 36 -14.52 7.64 -17.47
N ALA A 37 -13.60 7.45 -16.49
CA ALA A 37 -13.94 7.38 -15.09
C ALA A 37 -14.37 8.75 -14.56
N SER A 38 -15.42 8.74 -13.74
CA SER A 38 -15.91 9.96 -13.08
C SER A 38 -15.01 10.33 -11.92
N PHE A 39 -14.02 11.18 -12.15
CA PHE A 39 -13.12 11.70 -11.13
C PHE A 39 -13.54 13.09 -10.66
N TYR A 40 -13.49 13.27 -9.34
CA TYR A 40 -13.40 14.57 -8.71
C TYR A 40 -11.92 14.98 -8.64
N VAL A 41 -11.58 16.06 -9.31
CA VAL A 41 -10.24 16.65 -9.31
C VAL A 41 -10.29 17.94 -8.53
N ASP A 42 -9.64 17.94 -7.38
CA ASP A 42 -9.58 19.06 -6.46
C ASP A 42 -8.30 19.85 -6.67
N ASP A 43 -8.38 21.16 -6.80
CA ASP A 43 -7.26 22.07 -6.91
C ASP A 43 -6.77 22.61 -5.55
N ASP A 44 -7.54 22.37 -4.47
CA ASP A 44 -7.15 22.68 -3.10
C ASP A 44 -7.48 21.51 -2.13
N ILE A 45 -6.57 20.56 -2.01
CA ILE A 45 -6.75 19.38 -1.16
C ILE A 45 -6.89 19.70 0.35
N SER A 46 -6.69 20.96 0.77
CA SER A 46 -6.89 21.37 2.16
C SER A 46 -8.37 21.57 2.51
N THR A 47 -9.23 21.66 1.52
CA THR A 47 -10.69 21.68 1.65
C THR A 47 -11.29 20.36 1.17
N LEU A 48 -12.54 20.13 1.46
CA LEU A 48 -13.25 18.95 0.99
C LEU A 48 -14.68 19.33 0.63
N GLU A 49 -14.93 19.50 -0.65
CA GLU A 49 -16.26 19.70 -1.19
C GLU A 49 -16.99 18.38 -1.35
N SER A 50 -18.31 18.44 -1.53
CA SER A 50 -19.11 17.24 -1.84
C SER A 50 -18.83 16.79 -3.27
N PHE A 51 -18.51 15.52 -3.45
CA PHE A 51 -18.25 14.89 -4.75
C PHE A 51 -18.93 13.51 -4.86
N ASP A 52 -20.19 13.46 -4.40
CA ASP A 52 -20.98 12.23 -4.45
C ASP A 52 -21.02 11.60 -5.84
N GLY A 53 -20.82 10.28 -5.89
CA GLY A 53 -20.82 9.52 -7.14
C GLY A 53 -19.53 9.62 -7.97
N GLN A 54 -18.52 10.35 -7.52
CA GLN A 54 -17.22 10.46 -8.16
C GLN A 54 -16.13 9.83 -7.29
N TYR A 55 -15.08 9.33 -7.93
CA TYR A 55 -13.85 8.92 -7.24
C TYR A 55 -12.97 10.13 -7.00
N ASP A 56 -12.42 10.24 -5.79
CA ASP A 56 -11.42 11.27 -5.50
C ASP A 56 -10.10 10.97 -6.23
N PHE A 57 -9.72 11.83 -7.16
CA PHE A 57 -8.50 11.64 -7.95
C PHE A 57 -7.23 11.58 -7.08
N TYR A 58 -7.18 12.39 -6.02
CA TYR A 58 -6.07 12.38 -5.08
C TYR A 58 -5.90 11.00 -4.42
N THR A 59 -6.98 10.41 -3.93
CA THR A 59 -7.00 9.07 -3.33
C THR A 59 -6.53 7.99 -4.31
N VAL A 60 -7.08 8.00 -5.53
CA VAL A 60 -6.73 7.02 -6.57
C VAL A 60 -5.26 7.17 -6.99
N ALA A 61 -4.79 8.39 -7.15
CA ALA A 61 -3.39 8.66 -7.50
C ALA A 61 -2.41 8.22 -6.40
N LEU A 62 -2.71 8.52 -5.13
CA LEU A 62 -1.90 8.05 -3.99
C LEU A 62 -1.81 6.53 -3.95
N ARG A 63 -2.94 5.84 -4.10
CA ARG A 63 -2.99 4.37 -4.12
C ARG A 63 -2.14 3.80 -5.25
N GLY A 64 -2.22 4.37 -6.45
CA GLY A 64 -1.38 3.98 -7.57
C GLY A 64 0.11 4.21 -7.32
N LEU A 65 0.46 5.34 -6.68
CA LEU A 65 1.84 5.65 -6.28
C LEU A 65 2.38 4.64 -5.26
N LEU A 66 1.57 4.21 -4.28
CA LEU A 66 1.98 3.16 -3.35
C LEU A 66 2.31 1.84 -4.06
N GLY A 67 1.52 1.46 -5.06
CA GLY A 67 1.82 0.31 -5.92
C GLY A 67 3.17 0.45 -6.64
N ILE A 68 3.48 1.65 -7.17
CA ILE A 68 4.79 1.95 -7.78
C ILE A 68 5.93 1.82 -6.76
N LEU A 69 5.70 2.17 -5.49
CA LEU A 69 6.66 2.03 -4.41
C LEU A 69 6.80 0.58 -3.91
N GLY A 70 6.07 -0.36 -4.49
CA GLY A 70 6.17 -1.77 -4.16
C GLY A 70 5.17 -2.27 -3.12
N TYR A 71 4.23 -1.44 -2.70
CA TYR A 71 3.14 -1.87 -1.84
C TYR A 71 2.24 -2.88 -2.60
N GLY A 72 1.97 -4.02 -2.01
CA GLY A 72 1.22 -5.09 -2.66
C GLY A 72 1.98 -5.83 -3.76
N VAL A 73 3.23 -5.50 -4.03
CA VAL A 73 4.04 -6.14 -5.07
C VAL A 73 4.80 -7.33 -4.49
N GLY A 74 4.86 -8.41 -5.24
CA GLY A 74 5.61 -9.59 -4.87
C GLY A 74 5.26 -10.80 -5.74
N GLY A 75 5.85 -11.94 -5.42
CA GLY A 75 5.68 -13.19 -6.13
C GLY A 75 6.92 -14.09 -6.01
N SER A 76 6.93 -15.21 -6.69
CA SER A 76 8.10 -16.10 -6.68
C SER A 76 9.33 -15.38 -7.25
N GLY A 77 10.43 -15.38 -6.50
CA GLY A 77 11.69 -14.72 -6.88
C GLY A 77 11.77 -13.24 -6.55
N THR A 78 10.83 -12.70 -5.81
CA THR A 78 10.94 -11.33 -5.27
C THR A 78 11.93 -11.25 -4.11
N PRO A 79 12.56 -10.08 -3.88
CA PRO A 79 13.46 -9.88 -2.75
C PRO A 79 12.80 -10.16 -1.39
N VAL A 80 13.62 -10.55 -0.41
CA VAL A 80 13.16 -10.88 0.95
C VAL A 80 12.43 -9.72 1.62
N ALA A 81 12.78 -8.47 1.30
CA ALA A 81 12.12 -7.27 1.83
C ALA A 81 10.89 -6.84 1.01
N SER A 82 10.38 -7.68 0.10
CA SER A 82 9.17 -7.36 -0.65
C SER A 82 7.93 -7.39 0.25
N TYR A 83 6.86 -6.76 -0.20
CA TYR A 83 5.57 -6.80 0.48
C TYR A 83 5.12 -8.24 0.75
N HIS A 84 5.18 -9.10 -0.27
CA HIS A 84 4.80 -10.51 -0.15
C HIS A 84 5.64 -11.32 0.85
N ALA A 85 6.90 -10.96 1.06
CA ALA A 85 7.75 -11.64 2.04
C ALA A 85 7.29 -11.38 3.49
N ASN A 86 6.50 -10.33 3.68
CA ASN A 86 5.89 -9.96 4.96
C ASN A 86 4.42 -10.40 5.06
N VAL A 87 3.92 -11.21 4.13
CA VAL A 87 2.57 -11.77 4.22
C VAL A 87 2.63 -13.20 4.75
N ASP A 88 1.95 -13.42 5.86
CA ASP A 88 1.63 -14.76 6.37
C ASP A 88 0.43 -15.31 5.58
N SER A 89 0.70 -16.22 4.66
CA SER A 89 -0.34 -16.79 3.80
C SER A 89 -1.23 -17.82 4.51
N GLU A 90 -0.81 -18.34 5.67
CA GLU A 90 -1.64 -19.26 6.46
C GLU A 90 -2.71 -18.51 7.25
N ASN A 91 -2.34 -17.34 7.79
CA ASN A 91 -3.23 -16.51 8.58
C ASN A 91 -3.84 -15.35 7.79
N LEU A 92 -3.46 -15.16 6.52
CA LEU A 92 -3.89 -14.07 5.64
C LEU A 92 -3.68 -12.70 6.28
N THR A 93 -2.46 -12.48 6.78
CA THR A 93 -2.09 -11.22 7.45
C THR A 93 -0.75 -10.71 6.98
N PHE A 94 -0.59 -9.39 6.93
CA PHE A 94 0.71 -8.75 6.79
C PHE A 94 1.36 -8.64 8.16
N VAL A 95 2.58 -9.14 8.29
CA VAL A 95 3.30 -9.32 9.57
C VAL A 95 4.61 -8.54 9.66
N GLY A 96 4.77 -7.51 8.86
CA GLY A 96 5.93 -6.61 8.95
C GLY A 96 6.05 -5.98 10.32
N ALA A 97 7.26 -5.81 10.82
CA ALA A 97 7.51 -5.42 12.22
C ALA A 97 6.95 -4.03 12.58
N ASN A 98 7.03 -3.07 11.66
CA ASN A 98 6.46 -1.73 11.87
C ASN A 98 4.93 -1.76 11.82
N ALA A 99 4.35 -2.55 10.90
CA ALA A 99 2.91 -2.71 10.81
C ALA A 99 2.34 -3.41 12.04
N LEU A 100 3.00 -4.47 12.54
CA LEU A 100 2.63 -5.13 13.81
C LEU A 100 2.67 -4.15 15.00
N ALA A 101 3.69 -3.29 15.06
CA ALA A 101 3.81 -2.31 16.12
C ALA A 101 2.72 -1.22 16.07
N GLU A 102 2.29 -0.84 14.87
CA GLU A 102 1.26 0.17 14.65
C GLU A 102 -0.16 -0.37 14.85
N TYR A 103 -0.44 -1.56 14.31
CA TYR A 103 -1.78 -2.14 14.32
C TYR A 103 -2.08 -2.97 15.58
N GLY A 104 -1.02 -3.50 16.22
CA GLY A 104 -1.11 -4.32 17.43
C GLY A 104 -1.17 -5.82 17.20
N GLU A 105 -1.42 -6.24 15.98
CA GLU A 105 -1.48 -7.64 15.55
C GLU A 105 -1.21 -7.77 14.05
N GLY A 106 -1.29 -8.97 13.48
CA GLY A 106 -1.19 -9.17 12.02
C GLY A 106 -2.29 -8.40 11.30
N VAL A 107 -1.92 -7.59 10.31
CA VAL A 107 -2.87 -6.75 9.58
C VAL A 107 -3.61 -7.62 8.55
N PRO A 108 -4.94 -7.76 8.63
CA PRO A 108 -5.68 -8.58 7.68
C PRO A 108 -5.46 -8.15 6.23
N VAL A 109 -5.14 -9.10 5.35
CA VAL A 109 -5.13 -8.89 3.90
C VAL A 109 -6.46 -9.34 3.30
N TYR A 110 -6.77 -8.82 2.12
CA TYR A 110 -8.07 -9.05 1.50
C TYR A 110 -8.30 -10.53 1.20
N TYR A 111 -9.43 -11.01 1.67
CA TYR A 111 -9.96 -12.33 1.42
C TYR A 111 -11.45 -12.24 1.12
N HIS A 112 -11.90 -12.92 0.07
CA HIS A 112 -13.30 -13.06 -0.28
C HIS A 112 -13.60 -14.47 -0.73
N TYR A 113 -14.71 -15.03 -0.24
CA TYR A 113 -15.22 -16.29 -0.73
C TYR A 113 -16.32 -16.04 -1.75
N ASP A 114 -16.05 -16.43 -3.00
CA ASP A 114 -17.03 -16.36 -4.09
C ASP A 114 -17.92 -17.61 -4.03
N ALA A 115 -19.11 -17.47 -3.43
CA ALA A 115 -20.04 -18.55 -3.26
C ALA A 115 -20.70 -19.01 -4.57
N GLU A 116 -20.68 -18.20 -5.63
CA GLU A 116 -21.24 -18.57 -6.93
C GLU A 116 -20.31 -19.52 -7.68
N ASN A 117 -19.02 -19.37 -7.52
CA ASN A 117 -17.99 -20.18 -8.17
C ASN A 117 -17.32 -21.18 -7.23
N ASP A 118 -17.72 -21.22 -5.96
CA ASP A 118 -17.11 -22.06 -4.90
C ASP A 118 -15.58 -21.84 -4.83
N GLN A 119 -15.16 -20.57 -4.89
CA GLN A 119 -13.75 -20.18 -4.90
C GLN A 119 -13.41 -19.20 -3.79
N GLU A 120 -12.26 -19.45 -3.17
CA GLU A 120 -11.61 -18.47 -2.31
C GLU A 120 -10.80 -17.50 -3.18
N ILE A 121 -11.13 -16.22 -3.10
CA ILE A 121 -10.40 -15.16 -3.76
C ILE A 121 -9.57 -14.45 -2.70
N THR A 122 -8.25 -14.62 -2.78
CA THR A 122 -7.31 -13.94 -1.91
C THR A 122 -6.48 -12.98 -2.75
N ASP A 123 -6.60 -11.69 -2.49
CA ASP A 123 -5.76 -10.68 -3.11
C ASP A 123 -4.86 -10.01 -2.06
N VAL A 124 -3.79 -10.69 -1.73
CA VAL A 124 -2.83 -10.24 -0.72
C VAL A 124 -2.17 -8.88 -1.04
N ARG A 125 -2.41 -8.33 -2.22
CA ARG A 125 -1.93 -6.99 -2.59
C ARG A 125 -2.64 -5.88 -1.81
N PHE A 126 -3.80 -6.18 -1.30
CA PHE A 126 -4.64 -5.23 -0.58
C PHE A 126 -4.88 -5.67 0.85
N LEU A 127 -5.12 -4.70 1.70
CA LEU A 127 -5.63 -4.94 3.05
C LEU A 127 -7.14 -5.23 2.98
N ASP A 128 -7.64 -5.94 3.98
CA ASP A 128 -9.07 -6.14 4.16
C ASP A 128 -9.79 -4.80 4.39
N ASP A 129 -11.03 -4.69 3.91
CA ASP A 129 -11.80 -3.44 3.99
C ASP A 129 -12.16 -3.01 5.43
N SER A 130 -12.03 -3.92 6.40
CA SER A 130 -12.21 -3.63 7.84
C SER A 130 -11.01 -2.93 8.48
N VAL A 131 -9.86 -2.85 7.79
CA VAL A 131 -8.64 -2.28 8.35
C VAL A 131 -8.75 -0.77 8.50
N VAL A 132 -8.69 -0.31 9.73
CA VAL A 132 -8.75 1.10 10.12
C VAL A 132 -7.46 1.49 10.81
N SER A 133 -6.93 2.65 10.48
CA SER A 133 -5.80 3.28 11.18
C SER A 133 -6.06 4.78 11.31
N THR A 134 -5.05 5.62 11.49
CA THR A 134 -5.26 7.04 11.75
C THR A 134 -4.53 7.95 10.77
N VAL A 135 -5.15 9.10 10.50
CA VAL A 135 -4.51 10.26 9.85
C VAL A 135 -4.59 11.42 10.84
N ASN A 136 -3.45 11.92 11.29
CA ASN A 136 -3.39 12.98 12.33
C ASN A 136 -4.23 12.64 13.58
N GLY A 137 -4.25 11.37 13.99
CA GLY A 137 -5.02 10.91 15.15
C GLY A 137 -6.52 10.70 14.90
N VAL A 138 -7.00 10.92 13.68
CA VAL A 138 -8.40 10.68 13.30
C VAL A 138 -8.50 9.34 12.57
N ALA A 139 -9.44 8.50 12.97
CA ALA A 139 -9.65 7.19 12.36
C ALA A 139 -10.08 7.30 10.90
N GLN A 140 -9.46 6.51 10.04
CA GLN A 140 -9.75 6.37 8.63
C GLN A 140 -9.52 4.93 8.19
N THR A 141 -10.33 4.42 7.26
CA THR A 141 -10.02 3.17 6.55
C THR A 141 -8.66 3.30 5.87
N ALA A 142 -7.78 2.31 6.01
CA ALA A 142 -6.46 2.34 5.40
C ALA A 142 -6.54 2.56 3.87
N LEU A 143 -5.56 3.27 3.31
CA LEU A 143 -5.62 3.63 1.89
C LEU A 143 -5.57 2.42 0.97
N MET A 144 -4.82 1.40 1.35
CA MET A 144 -4.58 0.20 0.51
C MET A 144 -5.56 -0.94 0.77
N THR A 145 -6.74 -0.68 1.31
CA THR A 145 -7.81 -1.70 1.32
C THR A 145 -8.33 -1.98 -0.07
N GLN A 146 -9.02 -3.12 -0.27
CA GLN A 146 -9.48 -3.56 -1.59
C GLN A 146 -10.42 -2.56 -2.23
N THR A 147 -11.40 -2.07 -1.49
CA THR A 147 -12.48 -1.24 -2.03
C THR A 147 -12.16 0.27 -1.91
N LEU A 148 -12.37 0.99 -3.00
CA LEU A 148 -12.49 2.46 -3.00
C LEU A 148 -13.94 2.84 -3.25
N ASN A 149 -14.45 3.73 -2.43
CA ASN A 149 -15.81 4.25 -2.58
C ASN A 149 -15.80 5.61 -3.29
N THR A 150 -16.88 5.89 -4.01
CA THR A 150 -17.15 7.25 -4.49
C THR A 150 -17.55 8.16 -3.32
N GLY A 151 -17.27 9.45 -3.43
CA GLY A 151 -17.58 10.40 -2.38
C GLY A 151 -16.67 10.33 -1.14
N GLU A 152 -15.58 9.55 -1.21
CA GLU A 152 -14.64 9.37 -0.11
C GLU A 152 -13.22 9.77 -0.49
N ARG A 153 -12.62 10.65 0.30
CA ARG A 153 -11.19 10.99 0.23
C ARG A 153 -10.43 10.24 1.30
N ARG A 154 -9.34 9.59 0.91
CA ARG A 154 -8.41 8.93 1.84
C ARG A 154 -6.99 9.45 1.65
N ALA A 155 -6.34 9.73 2.78
CA ALA A 155 -4.92 10.02 2.86
C ALA A 155 -4.15 8.76 3.34
N LEU A 156 -2.82 8.84 3.31
CA LEU A 156 -1.96 7.82 3.91
C LEU A 156 -2.18 7.77 5.43
N THR A 157 -2.51 6.61 5.94
CA THR A 157 -2.65 6.38 7.37
C THR A 157 -1.31 6.06 8.04
N ALA A 158 -1.25 6.11 9.36
CA ALA A 158 -0.07 5.68 10.13
C ALA A 158 0.35 4.24 9.76
N LEU A 159 -0.63 3.36 9.52
CA LEU A 159 -0.38 1.99 9.09
C LEU A 159 0.21 1.91 7.67
N ASP A 160 -0.28 2.72 6.71
CA ASP A 160 0.30 2.75 5.36
C ASP A 160 1.77 3.17 5.41
N TYR A 161 2.13 4.14 6.25
CA TYR A 161 3.52 4.51 6.49
C TYR A 161 4.33 3.39 7.17
N ALA A 162 3.73 2.65 8.10
CA ALA A 162 4.38 1.53 8.77
C ALA A 162 4.72 0.42 7.76
N ILE A 163 3.77 0.06 6.89
CA ILE A 163 3.98 -0.93 5.83
C ILE A 163 5.05 -0.46 4.83
N LEU A 164 5.07 0.83 4.45
CA LEU A 164 6.14 1.37 3.63
C LEU A 164 7.52 1.17 4.27
N ARG A 165 7.65 1.36 5.59
CA ARG A 165 8.91 1.10 6.32
C ARG A 165 9.29 -0.37 6.30
N ASP A 166 8.33 -1.28 6.41
CA ASP A 166 8.58 -2.72 6.37
C ASP A 166 9.08 -3.20 5.00
N ILE A 167 8.68 -2.52 3.93
CA ILE A 167 9.16 -2.79 2.57
C ILE A 167 10.36 -1.93 2.16
N GLY A 168 11.00 -1.26 3.10
CA GLY A 168 12.31 -0.64 2.95
C GLY A 168 12.35 0.88 2.79
N TRP A 169 11.20 1.57 2.77
CA TRP A 169 11.17 3.02 2.60
C TRP A 169 11.39 3.76 3.93
N GLN A 170 12.13 4.86 3.90
CA GLN A 170 12.23 5.78 5.04
C GLN A 170 11.01 6.72 5.01
N ALA A 171 9.88 6.20 5.47
CA ALA A 171 8.62 6.93 5.47
C ALA A 171 8.20 7.31 6.89
N ALA A 172 7.73 8.53 7.05
CA ALA A 172 7.15 9.02 8.31
C ALA A 172 5.87 9.80 8.01
N PRO A 173 4.86 9.73 8.92
CA PRO A 173 3.71 10.62 8.84
C PRO A 173 4.17 12.08 8.92
N VAL A 174 3.51 12.96 8.21
CA VAL A 174 3.75 14.39 8.19
C VAL A 174 3.06 15.04 9.37
#